data_b3f00a9b36c136d41b17221c31409422
#
_entry.id   b3f00a9b36c136d41b17221c31409422
#
_cell.length_a   1.000
_cell.length_b   1.000
_cell.length_c   1.000
_cell.angle_alpha   90.00
_cell.angle_beta   90.00
_cell.angle_gamma   90.00
#
_symmetry.space_group_name_H-M   'P 1'
#
loop_
_entity.id
_entity.type
_entity.pdbx_description
1 polymer ?
#
loop_
_entity_poly.entity_id
_entity_poly.type
_entity_poly.pdbx_seq_one_letter_code
_entity_poly.pdbx_strand_id
1 'polypeptide(L)'
;MMSNAGKQFPSEMSTYIDKKSGKEVVKLTNSGVNYHLYFTENSFNADDKSIIYLHRDGNLQKPESAVNLFKLDLKTGIRTQLTDFDAMGITAKVFNKTNDGKKLFYNTDRELYSIDVESGVHTLLAICPVGYTFGATSVSYDNRYVAIVAGGESYAKITSSHENYGGFLENFYGIKSGRIMIAAADGSGFETVYEDTHWLGHVQFAPDTNEFLTYCHEGPWNYVQQRIWMLNTITRRSKPCYIQAKNDSVGHEFWTRDGLVFFDNRGRGHDGTITSDKGQAVTMSHDGPDDIPLVGFVDKDCKLLRTIELPYYCNHYHANKDNTRLVADAVDDIVLIDISGEEPKLEVLCEHNTSWRWQAVHGHPTWSWSNDAILYASDRDREGEPQLYLVKM
;
A
#
# COMPACT_ATOMS: atom_id res chain seq x y z
N MET A 1 -30.61 -11.35 4.18
CA MET A 1 -29.84 -11.67 5.42
C MET A 1 -29.79 -10.42 6.28
N MET A 2 -29.73 -10.55 7.62
CA MET A 2 -29.48 -9.37 8.47
C MET A 2 -28.03 -8.96 8.30
N SER A 3 -27.78 -7.65 8.22
CA SER A 3 -26.41 -7.12 8.10
C SER A 3 -25.60 -7.39 9.36
N ASN A 4 -24.32 -7.80 9.19
CA ASN A 4 -23.36 -7.91 10.27
C ASN A 4 -22.58 -6.60 10.56
N ALA A 5 -22.82 -5.54 9.81
CA ALA A 5 -22.21 -4.24 10.10
C ALA A 5 -22.56 -3.78 11.52
N GLY A 6 -21.56 -3.33 12.26
CA GLY A 6 -21.66 -3.00 13.68
C GLY A 6 -21.46 -4.16 14.65
N LYS A 7 -21.40 -5.41 14.18
CA LYS A 7 -21.16 -6.57 15.03
C LYS A 7 -19.75 -6.56 15.61
N GLN A 8 -19.66 -6.85 16.89
CA GLN A 8 -18.39 -6.97 17.61
C GLN A 8 -17.98 -8.43 17.80
N PHE A 9 -16.70 -8.67 17.74
CA PHE A 9 -16.06 -9.96 17.95
C PHE A 9 -15.03 -9.83 19.07
N PRO A 10 -14.85 -10.90 19.88
CA PRO A 10 -13.87 -10.89 20.96
C PRO A 10 -12.45 -10.75 20.44
N SER A 11 -11.54 -10.38 21.33
CA SER A 11 -10.11 -10.32 21.06
C SER A 11 -9.55 -11.69 20.67
N GLU A 12 -8.68 -11.68 19.66
CA GLU A 12 -7.83 -12.82 19.28
C GLU A 12 -6.35 -12.54 19.56
N MET A 13 -6.06 -11.43 20.24
CA MET A 13 -4.69 -10.99 20.50
C MET A 13 -3.92 -12.00 21.34
N SER A 14 -2.68 -12.21 20.94
CA SER A 14 -1.69 -12.97 21.68
C SER A 14 -0.30 -12.35 21.50
N THR A 15 0.63 -12.69 22.38
CA THR A 15 2.01 -12.18 22.31
C THR A 15 3.01 -13.32 22.28
N TYR A 16 4.13 -13.09 21.62
CA TYR A 16 5.29 -13.99 21.66
C TYR A 16 6.58 -13.19 21.63
N ILE A 17 7.67 -13.81 22.05
CA ILE A 17 9.02 -13.24 21.90
C ILE A 17 9.62 -13.76 20.61
N ASP A 18 9.99 -12.84 19.73
CA ASP A 18 10.71 -13.19 18.50
C ASP A 18 12.08 -13.78 18.85
N LYS A 19 12.42 -14.92 18.25
CA LYS A 19 13.64 -15.65 18.61
C LYS A 19 14.91 -15.01 18.11
N LYS A 20 14.83 -14.28 17.00
CA LYS A 20 15.99 -13.65 16.34
C LYS A 20 16.35 -12.34 17.01
N SER A 21 15.36 -11.50 17.28
CA SER A 21 15.55 -10.16 17.85
C SER A 21 15.39 -10.10 19.37
N GLY A 22 14.68 -11.05 19.98
CA GLY A 22 14.29 -10.99 21.39
C GLY A 22 13.18 -9.98 21.70
N LYS A 23 12.60 -9.32 20.70
CA LYS A 23 11.51 -8.35 20.87
C LYS A 23 10.16 -9.04 21.06
N GLU A 24 9.27 -8.38 21.80
CA GLU A 24 7.88 -8.80 21.91
C GLU A 24 7.11 -8.43 20.64
N VAL A 25 6.40 -9.40 20.08
CA VAL A 25 5.50 -9.23 18.95
C VAL A 25 4.07 -9.52 19.39
N VAL A 26 3.14 -8.65 19.09
CA VAL A 26 1.72 -8.83 19.32
C VAL A 26 1.06 -9.32 18.04
N LYS A 27 0.54 -10.54 18.04
CA LYS A 27 -0.35 -11.04 16.99
C LYS A 27 -1.75 -10.49 17.27
N LEU A 28 -2.30 -9.71 16.36
CA LEU A 28 -3.57 -8.98 16.56
C LEU A 28 -4.80 -9.80 16.16
N THR A 29 -4.66 -10.69 15.17
CA THR A 29 -5.74 -11.52 14.61
C THR A 29 -5.31 -12.97 14.48
N ASN A 30 -6.26 -13.92 14.42
CA ASN A 30 -5.93 -15.35 14.38
C ASN A 30 -6.89 -16.21 13.53
N SER A 31 -7.97 -15.67 13.00
CA SER A 31 -8.95 -16.40 12.21
C SER A 31 -9.25 -15.72 10.88
N GLY A 32 -9.42 -16.52 9.82
CA GLY A 32 -9.65 -16.03 8.47
C GLY A 32 -8.44 -15.33 7.85
N VAL A 33 -8.69 -14.55 6.82
CA VAL A 33 -7.69 -13.73 6.11
C VAL A 33 -7.75 -12.31 6.63
N ASN A 34 -6.67 -11.80 7.20
CA ASN A 34 -6.57 -10.46 7.75
C ASN A 34 -5.33 -9.76 7.22
N TYR A 35 -5.51 -8.61 6.59
CA TYR A 35 -4.40 -7.78 6.12
C TYR A 35 -4.77 -6.30 6.24
N HIS A 36 -3.78 -5.45 6.42
CA HIS A 36 -4.00 -4.02 6.56
C HIS A 36 -4.11 -3.33 5.18
N LEU A 37 -4.44 -2.06 5.16
CA LEU A 37 -4.42 -1.26 3.94
C LEU A 37 -3.02 -1.25 3.34
N TYR A 38 -2.91 -0.93 2.06
CA TYR A 38 -1.61 -0.84 1.41
C TYR A 38 -0.69 0.15 2.17
N PHE A 39 0.61 -0.05 2.17
CA PHE A 39 1.54 0.72 3.01
C PHE A 39 1.51 2.24 2.76
N THR A 40 1.03 2.68 1.59
CA THR A 40 0.79 4.10 1.28
C THR A 40 -0.40 4.69 2.03
N GLU A 41 -1.29 3.81 2.52
CA GLU A 41 -2.54 4.16 3.22
C GLU A 41 -2.45 3.68 4.67
N ASN A 42 -2.16 4.57 5.59
CA ASN A 42 -1.92 4.19 6.97
C ASN A 42 -3.17 3.58 7.64
N SER A 43 -3.10 2.30 8.00
CA SER A 43 -4.20 1.58 8.68
C SER A 43 -4.49 2.09 10.10
N PHE A 44 -3.51 2.68 10.77
CA PHE A 44 -3.77 3.33 12.07
C PHE A 44 -4.72 4.51 11.90
N ASN A 45 -5.64 4.67 12.83
CA ASN A 45 -6.34 5.92 12.98
C ASN A 45 -5.41 6.97 13.62
N ALA A 46 -5.65 8.26 13.39
CA ALA A 46 -4.75 9.34 13.77
C ALA A 46 -4.43 9.41 15.28
N ASP A 47 -5.24 8.77 16.13
CA ASP A 47 -5.05 8.69 17.58
C ASP A 47 -4.26 7.44 18.05
N ASP A 48 -3.84 6.59 17.11
CA ASP A 48 -3.16 5.30 17.32
C ASP A 48 -3.89 4.31 18.28
N LYS A 49 -5.18 4.53 18.52
CA LYS A 49 -5.94 3.63 19.41
C LYS A 49 -6.58 2.47 18.68
N SER A 50 -6.69 2.57 17.38
CA SER A 50 -7.31 1.54 16.55
C SER A 50 -6.74 1.53 15.14
N ILE A 51 -6.92 0.38 14.47
CA ILE A 51 -6.62 0.23 13.05
C ILE A 51 -7.87 -0.12 12.28
N ILE A 52 -7.90 0.27 11.01
CA ILE A 52 -8.85 -0.25 10.01
C ILE A 52 -8.10 -1.28 9.18
N TYR A 53 -8.72 -2.45 8.99
CA TYR A 53 -8.12 -3.54 8.27
C TYR A 53 -9.15 -4.31 7.45
N LEU A 54 -8.67 -5.20 6.62
CA LEU A 54 -9.43 -6.01 5.70
C LEU A 54 -9.55 -7.44 6.23
N HIS A 55 -10.76 -7.96 6.23
CA HIS A 55 -11.05 -9.31 6.69
C HIS A 55 -11.96 -10.05 5.72
N ARG A 56 -11.73 -11.35 5.55
CA ARG A 56 -12.68 -12.28 4.96
C ARG A 56 -12.52 -13.68 5.55
N ASP A 57 -13.58 -14.47 5.50
CA ASP A 57 -13.57 -15.87 5.88
C ASP A 57 -12.90 -16.75 4.82
N GLY A 58 -12.43 -17.93 5.23
CA GLY A 58 -11.71 -18.87 4.38
C GLY A 58 -10.21 -18.54 4.29
N ASN A 59 -9.59 -18.85 3.15
CA ASN A 59 -8.22 -18.48 2.85
C ASN A 59 -8.10 -17.82 1.45
N LEU A 60 -6.90 -17.36 1.10
CA LEU A 60 -6.68 -16.65 -0.19
C LEU A 60 -6.95 -17.52 -1.42
N GLN A 61 -6.73 -18.84 -1.33
CA GLN A 61 -7.02 -19.77 -2.44
C GLN A 61 -8.53 -20.09 -2.52
N LYS A 62 -9.20 -20.18 -1.38
CA LYS A 62 -10.62 -20.54 -1.29
C LYS A 62 -11.35 -19.57 -0.35
N PRO A 63 -11.69 -18.37 -0.83
CA PRO A 63 -12.44 -17.41 -0.04
C PRO A 63 -13.88 -17.90 0.20
N GLU A 64 -14.39 -17.67 1.41
CA GLU A 64 -15.73 -18.06 1.83
C GLU A 64 -16.67 -16.86 2.00
N SER A 65 -16.12 -15.65 2.05
CA SER A 65 -16.87 -14.38 2.10
C SER A 65 -16.25 -13.31 1.22
N ALA A 66 -16.95 -12.19 1.02
CA ALA A 66 -16.39 -10.97 0.47
C ALA A 66 -15.33 -10.39 1.43
N VAL A 67 -14.46 -9.52 0.91
CA VAL A 67 -13.55 -8.74 1.76
C VAL A 67 -14.36 -7.63 2.42
N ASN A 68 -14.33 -7.57 3.74
CA ASN A 68 -15.00 -6.56 4.54
C ASN A 68 -14.00 -5.70 5.33
N LEU A 69 -14.38 -4.48 5.64
CA LEU A 69 -13.62 -3.57 6.48
C LEU A 69 -13.98 -3.81 7.95
N PHE A 70 -12.95 -3.91 8.78
CA PHE A 70 -13.04 -4.07 10.22
C PHE A 70 -12.24 -2.99 10.93
N LYS A 71 -12.68 -2.64 12.13
CA LYS A 71 -11.92 -1.84 13.10
C LYS A 71 -11.46 -2.74 14.24
N LEU A 72 -10.18 -2.64 14.60
CA LEU A 72 -9.62 -3.32 15.78
C LEU A 72 -9.17 -2.27 16.78
N ASP A 73 -9.66 -2.34 18.00
CA ASP A 73 -9.21 -1.54 19.14
C ASP A 73 -7.90 -2.14 19.68
N LEU A 74 -6.80 -1.39 19.63
CA LEU A 74 -5.46 -1.89 19.96
C LEU A 74 -5.26 -2.14 21.46
N LYS A 75 -6.11 -1.59 22.31
CA LYS A 75 -6.03 -1.82 23.76
C LYS A 75 -6.79 -3.07 24.18
N THR A 76 -7.99 -3.27 23.65
CA THR A 76 -8.89 -4.35 24.05
C THR A 76 -8.83 -5.57 23.14
N GLY A 77 -8.36 -5.38 21.89
CA GLY A 77 -8.40 -6.37 20.82
C GLY A 77 -9.81 -6.64 20.27
N ILE A 78 -10.81 -5.88 20.70
CA ILE A 78 -12.18 -6.01 20.17
C ILE A 78 -12.18 -5.60 18.69
N ARG A 79 -12.77 -6.46 17.87
CA ARG A 79 -12.91 -6.26 16.43
C ARG A 79 -14.36 -5.90 16.11
N THR A 80 -14.58 -4.83 15.35
CA THR A 80 -15.92 -4.40 14.91
C THR A 80 -15.98 -4.47 13.40
N GLN A 81 -16.93 -5.24 12.85
CA GLN A 81 -17.19 -5.27 11.43
C GLN A 81 -17.85 -3.96 10.99
N LEU A 82 -17.27 -3.27 10.01
CA LEU A 82 -17.75 -1.97 9.53
C LEU A 82 -18.60 -2.09 8.26
N THR A 83 -18.38 -3.12 7.46
CA THR A 83 -19.11 -3.38 6.22
C THR A 83 -19.65 -4.81 6.18
N ASP A 84 -20.67 -5.04 5.38
CA ASP A 84 -21.18 -6.38 5.09
C ASP A 84 -21.49 -6.47 3.59
N PHE A 85 -20.43 -6.56 2.80
CA PHE A 85 -20.54 -6.63 1.34
C PHE A 85 -21.18 -7.93 0.86
N ASP A 86 -21.13 -9.00 1.65
CA ASP A 86 -21.84 -10.25 1.35
C ASP A 86 -23.34 -10.02 1.36
N ALA A 87 -23.88 -9.36 2.38
CA ALA A 87 -25.30 -9.03 2.48
C ALA A 87 -25.75 -8.05 1.39
N MET A 88 -24.82 -7.20 0.91
CA MET A 88 -25.08 -6.20 -0.14
C MET A 88 -24.92 -6.77 -1.56
N GLY A 89 -24.29 -7.95 -1.71
CA GLY A 89 -23.92 -8.52 -3.01
C GLY A 89 -22.86 -7.69 -3.76
N ILE A 90 -21.98 -7.00 -3.02
CA ILE A 90 -20.94 -6.13 -3.58
C ILE A 90 -19.59 -6.84 -3.56
N THR A 91 -18.86 -6.72 -4.66
CA THR A 91 -17.43 -7.10 -4.74
C THR A 91 -16.58 -5.83 -4.76
N ALA A 92 -16.18 -5.39 -3.60
CA ALA A 92 -15.26 -4.26 -3.45
C ALA A 92 -13.82 -4.70 -3.70
N LYS A 93 -12.97 -3.84 -4.29
CA LYS A 93 -11.63 -4.19 -4.74
C LYS A 93 -10.52 -3.38 -4.11
N VAL A 94 -10.70 -2.06 -3.98
CA VAL A 94 -9.71 -1.15 -3.40
C VAL A 94 -10.38 -0.42 -2.25
N PHE A 95 -9.63 -0.25 -1.17
CA PHE A 95 -10.13 0.30 0.07
C PHE A 95 -9.23 1.42 0.55
N ASN A 96 -9.84 2.44 1.14
CA ASN A 96 -9.14 3.56 1.72
C ASN A 96 -9.94 4.16 2.89
N LYS A 97 -9.37 5.09 3.64
CA LYS A 97 -10.03 5.75 4.76
C LYS A 97 -9.51 7.17 4.99
N THR A 98 -10.28 7.98 5.69
CA THR A 98 -9.76 9.21 6.29
C THR A 98 -8.81 8.89 7.45
N ASN A 99 -7.86 9.78 7.74
CA ASN A 99 -6.89 9.57 8.82
C ASN A 99 -7.54 9.36 10.18
N ASP A 100 -8.69 10.02 10.43
CA ASP A 100 -9.47 9.87 11.67
C ASP A 100 -10.34 8.59 11.68
N GLY A 101 -10.41 7.85 10.57
CA GLY A 101 -11.21 6.64 10.44
C GLY A 101 -12.73 6.85 10.46
N LYS A 102 -13.20 8.06 10.25
CA LYS A 102 -14.66 8.36 10.25
C LYS A 102 -15.33 8.12 8.92
N LYS A 103 -14.57 8.19 7.82
CA LYS A 103 -15.03 7.80 6.49
C LYS A 103 -14.15 6.72 5.93
N LEU A 104 -14.77 5.75 5.28
CA LEU A 104 -14.13 4.71 4.49
C LEU A 104 -14.46 4.91 3.03
N PHE A 105 -13.61 4.44 2.16
CA PHE A 105 -13.82 4.47 0.71
C PHE A 105 -13.57 3.10 0.14
N TYR A 106 -14.37 2.73 -0.85
CA TYR A 106 -14.14 1.52 -1.63
C TYR A 106 -14.59 1.73 -3.07
N ASN A 107 -13.98 1.00 -3.96
CA ASN A 107 -14.48 0.92 -5.33
C ASN A 107 -14.84 -0.51 -5.73
N THR A 108 -15.70 -0.59 -6.73
CA THR A 108 -15.85 -1.72 -7.62
C THR A 108 -15.10 -1.41 -8.91
N ASP A 109 -15.21 -2.25 -9.95
CA ASP A 109 -14.66 -1.90 -11.27
C ASP A 109 -15.27 -0.62 -11.85
N ARG A 110 -16.51 -0.31 -11.46
CA ARG A 110 -17.34 0.72 -12.11
C ARG A 110 -17.75 1.88 -11.23
N GLU A 111 -17.68 1.74 -9.91
CA GLU A 111 -18.27 2.70 -8.98
C GLU A 111 -17.32 2.95 -7.82
N LEU A 112 -17.23 4.20 -7.39
CA LEU A 112 -16.52 4.66 -6.19
C LEU A 112 -17.53 5.11 -5.15
N TYR A 113 -17.37 4.63 -3.92
CA TYR A 113 -18.25 4.93 -2.79
C TYR A 113 -17.48 5.46 -1.59
N SER A 114 -18.14 6.30 -0.79
CA SER A 114 -17.75 6.55 0.61
C SER A 114 -18.75 5.89 1.56
N ILE A 115 -18.27 5.59 2.78
CA ILE A 115 -19.07 5.08 3.89
C ILE A 115 -18.83 6.00 5.07
N ASP A 116 -19.87 6.54 5.67
CA ASP A 116 -19.80 7.18 6.97
C ASP A 116 -19.85 6.09 8.05
N VAL A 117 -18.80 5.99 8.87
CA VAL A 117 -18.63 4.89 9.82
C VAL A 117 -19.67 4.91 10.95
N GLU A 118 -20.13 6.09 11.35
CA GLU A 118 -21.11 6.23 12.44
C GLU A 118 -22.51 5.84 11.98
N SER A 119 -22.94 6.35 10.83
CA SER A 119 -24.28 6.11 10.30
C SER A 119 -24.39 4.83 9.46
N GLY A 120 -23.26 4.31 8.96
CA GLY A 120 -23.23 3.21 8.00
C GLY A 120 -23.77 3.56 6.60
N VAL A 121 -23.96 4.85 6.31
CA VAL A 121 -24.50 5.30 5.02
C VAL A 121 -23.44 5.23 3.93
N HIS A 122 -23.79 4.59 2.81
CA HIS A 122 -22.96 4.53 1.61
C HIS A 122 -23.40 5.62 0.62
N THR A 123 -22.44 6.40 0.14
CA THR A 123 -22.66 7.46 -0.85
C THR A 123 -21.87 7.16 -2.12
N LEU A 124 -22.55 7.11 -3.27
CA LEU A 124 -21.90 7.00 -4.58
C LEU A 124 -21.19 8.33 -4.89
N LEU A 125 -19.88 8.26 -5.15
CA LEU A 125 -19.05 9.44 -5.44
C LEU A 125 -18.77 9.60 -6.93
N ALA A 126 -18.54 8.50 -7.64
CA ALA A 126 -18.20 8.53 -9.06
C ALA A 126 -18.59 7.23 -9.76
N ILE A 127 -18.91 7.36 -11.06
CA ILE A 127 -19.09 6.25 -11.97
C ILE A 127 -17.95 6.26 -12.99
N CYS A 128 -17.30 5.10 -13.15
CA CYS A 128 -16.19 4.95 -14.06
C CYS A 128 -16.64 5.18 -15.52
N PRO A 129 -15.90 5.95 -16.33
CA PRO A 129 -16.20 6.13 -17.74
C PRO A 129 -16.29 4.79 -18.48
N VAL A 130 -17.08 4.73 -19.55
CA VAL A 130 -17.18 3.56 -20.41
C VAL A 130 -15.82 3.25 -21.03
N GLY A 131 -15.43 1.97 -21.06
CA GLY A 131 -14.14 1.51 -21.56
C GLY A 131 -12.97 1.64 -20.55
N TYR A 132 -13.28 2.00 -19.28
CA TYR A 132 -12.29 2.09 -18.21
C TYR A 132 -12.71 1.26 -17.00
N THR A 133 -11.74 0.96 -16.15
CA THR A 133 -11.92 0.26 -14.87
C THR A 133 -11.23 1.07 -13.78
N PHE A 134 -11.89 1.25 -12.64
CA PHE A 134 -11.29 1.92 -11.48
C PHE A 134 -10.21 1.07 -10.81
N GLY A 135 -9.15 1.73 -10.36
CA GLY A 135 -8.00 1.15 -9.67
C GLY A 135 -7.71 1.84 -8.34
N ALA A 136 -6.43 2.14 -8.10
CA ALA A 136 -5.93 2.75 -6.87
C ALA A 136 -6.63 4.07 -6.54
N THR A 137 -6.78 4.33 -5.23
CA THR A 137 -7.38 5.55 -4.69
C THR A 137 -6.44 6.21 -3.69
N SER A 138 -6.60 7.52 -3.48
CA SER A 138 -5.97 8.25 -2.39
C SER A 138 -6.91 9.32 -1.84
N VAL A 139 -6.92 9.48 -0.52
CA VAL A 139 -7.74 10.49 0.16
C VAL A 139 -6.90 11.75 0.40
N SER A 140 -7.47 12.93 0.10
CA SER A 140 -6.79 14.20 0.31
C SER A 140 -6.53 14.49 1.79
N TYR A 141 -5.50 15.30 2.10
CA TYR A 141 -5.08 15.60 3.47
C TYR A 141 -6.21 16.21 4.34
N ASP A 142 -7.12 16.94 3.71
CA ASP A 142 -8.26 17.59 4.37
C ASP A 142 -9.54 16.75 4.35
N ASN A 143 -9.45 15.50 3.87
CA ASN A 143 -10.55 14.53 3.76
C ASN A 143 -11.71 14.96 2.86
N ARG A 144 -11.53 15.99 2.01
CA ARG A 144 -12.59 16.51 1.14
C ARG A 144 -12.66 15.85 -0.23
N TYR A 145 -11.56 15.22 -0.67
CA TYR A 145 -11.45 14.64 -2.00
C TYR A 145 -10.89 13.23 -1.98
N VAL A 146 -11.24 12.48 -3.01
CA VAL A 146 -10.65 11.16 -3.31
C VAL A 146 -10.15 11.18 -4.74
N ALA A 147 -8.86 11.01 -4.94
CA ALA A 147 -8.29 10.72 -6.24
C ALA A 147 -8.44 9.24 -6.56
N ILE A 148 -8.72 8.92 -7.81
CA ILE A 148 -8.83 7.55 -8.29
C ILE A 148 -8.24 7.45 -9.70
N VAL A 149 -7.50 6.38 -9.96
CA VAL A 149 -7.08 6.04 -11.33
C VAL A 149 -8.16 5.26 -12.04
N ALA A 150 -8.33 5.51 -13.34
CA ALA A 150 -9.15 4.71 -14.22
C ALA A 150 -8.26 4.26 -15.39
N GLY A 151 -8.00 2.95 -15.47
CA GLY A 151 -7.25 2.33 -16.57
C GLY A 151 -8.16 1.93 -17.70
N GLY A 152 -7.72 2.03 -18.97
CA GLY A 152 -8.39 1.40 -20.10
C GLY A 152 -8.55 -0.10 -19.87
N GLU A 153 -9.42 -0.74 -20.64
CA GLU A 153 -9.72 -2.16 -20.47
C GLU A 153 -8.45 -3.01 -20.35
N SER A 154 -8.43 -3.84 -19.32
CA SER A 154 -7.33 -4.77 -19.06
C SER A 154 -7.46 -5.98 -19.96
N TYR A 155 -6.40 -6.34 -20.65
CA TYR A 155 -6.37 -7.49 -21.57
C TYR A 155 -6.00 -8.80 -20.87
N ALA A 156 -5.41 -8.72 -19.69
CA ALA A 156 -5.00 -9.89 -18.93
C ALA A 156 -5.33 -9.75 -17.46
N LYS A 157 -5.77 -10.84 -16.86
CA LYS A 157 -5.94 -10.92 -15.41
C LYS A 157 -4.55 -10.94 -14.75
N ILE A 158 -4.28 -9.97 -13.89
CA ILE A 158 -3.07 -9.97 -13.10
C ILE A 158 -3.17 -11.07 -12.04
N THR A 159 -2.20 -11.96 -12.05
CA THR A 159 -2.02 -12.96 -11.01
C THR A 159 -0.72 -12.59 -10.27
N SER A 160 -0.85 -12.11 -9.05
CA SER A 160 0.30 -11.92 -8.15
C SER A 160 0.69 -13.26 -7.56
N SER A 161 1.45 -14.06 -8.29
CA SER A 161 2.16 -15.21 -7.72
C SER A 161 3.63 -14.86 -7.60
N HIS A 162 4.32 -15.45 -6.62
CA HIS A 162 5.74 -15.23 -6.41
C HIS A 162 6.62 -15.65 -7.60
N GLU A 163 6.12 -16.50 -8.49
CA GLU A 163 6.87 -17.01 -9.64
C GLU A 163 6.89 -16.02 -10.82
N ASN A 164 5.83 -15.27 -10.99
CA ASN A 164 5.75 -14.17 -11.95
C ASN A 164 4.48 -13.35 -11.70
N TYR A 165 4.50 -12.08 -12.03
CA TYR A 165 3.32 -11.26 -12.14
C TYR A 165 2.62 -11.56 -13.47
N GLY A 166 1.96 -12.73 -13.57
CA GLY A 166 1.24 -13.11 -14.76
C GLY A 166 0.23 -12.06 -15.18
N GLY A 167 0.18 -11.74 -16.46
CA GLY A 167 -0.67 -10.69 -17.02
C GLY A 167 -0.12 -9.26 -16.87
N PHE A 168 0.99 -9.07 -16.14
CA PHE A 168 1.54 -7.73 -15.88
C PHE A 168 2.20 -7.14 -17.13
N LEU A 169 2.98 -7.94 -17.83
CA LEU A 169 3.62 -7.53 -19.08
C LEU A 169 2.58 -7.31 -20.21
N GLU A 170 1.58 -8.18 -20.31
CA GLU A 170 0.48 -8.05 -21.27
C GLU A 170 -0.29 -6.76 -21.06
N ASN A 171 -0.60 -6.41 -19.81
CA ASN A 171 -1.27 -5.16 -19.47
C ASN A 171 -0.39 -3.95 -19.74
N PHE A 172 0.90 -4.01 -19.44
CA PHE A 172 1.86 -2.96 -19.78
C PHE A 172 1.85 -2.61 -21.27
N TYR A 173 1.82 -3.62 -22.13
CA TYR A 173 1.73 -3.41 -23.57
C TYR A 173 0.29 -3.15 -24.07
N GLY A 174 -0.72 -3.63 -23.38
CA GLY A 174 -2.13 -3.56 -23.81
C GLY A 174 -2.84 -2.29 -23.40
N ILE A 175 -2.65 -1.81 -22.17
CA ILE A 175 -3.34 -0.62 -21.66
C ILE A 175 -2.69 0.64 -22.24
N LYS A 176 -3.44 1.35 -23.08
CA LYS A 176 -2.98 2.55 -23.81
C LYS A 176 -3.75 3.81 -23.44
N SER A 177 -4.42 3.79 -22.31
CA SER A 177 -5.12 4.95 -21.78
C SER A 177 -5.25 4.85 -20.27
N GLY A 178 -5.00 5.93 -19.59
CA GLY A 178 -5.16 6.10 -18.16
C GLY A 178 -5.75 7.45 -17.83
N ARG A 179 -6.51 7.54 -16.77
CA ARG A 179 -7.09 8.78 -16.24
C ARG A 179 -6.86 8.88 -14.76
N ILE A 180 -6.63 10.09 -14.30
CA ILE A 180 -6.74 10.44 -12.88
C ILE A 180 -7.98 11.28 -12.73
N MET A 181 -8.87 10.84 -11.86
CA MET A 181 -10.12 11.52 -11.55
C MET A 181 -10.11 11.92 -10.09
N ILE A 182 -10.76 13.03 -9.75
CA ILE A 182 -10.95 13.49 -8.39
C ILE A 182 -12.46 13.59 -8.14
N ALA A 183 -12.91 12.93 -7.08
CA ALA A 183 -14.29 12.99 -6.59
C ALA A 183 -14.35 13.76 -5.27
N ALA A 184 -15.39 14.56 -5.07
CA ALA A 184 -15.69 15.13 -3.77
C ALA A 184 -16.17 14.02 -2.81
N ALA A 185 -15.62 13.98 -1.59
CA ALA A 185 -15.94 12.94 -0.61
C ALA A 185 -17.38 12.99 -0.05
N ASP A 186 -18.12 14.03 -0.39
CA ASP A 186 -19.55 14.18 -0.09
C ASP A 186 -20.47 13.81 -1.27
N GLY A 187 -19.91 13.43 -2.41
CA GLY A 187 -20.66 13.07 -3.62
C GLY A 187 -21.15 14.26 -4.46
N SER A 188 -20.71 15.49 -4.15
CA SER A 188 -21.17 16.70 -4.86
C SER A 188 -20.66 16.81 -6.30
N GLY A 189 -19.68 16.00 -6.70
CA GLY A 189 -19.18 15.95 -8.07
C GLY A 189 -17.88 15.18 -8.21
N PHE A 190 -17.52 14.90 -9.46
CA PHE A 190 -16.22 14.35 -9.83
C PHE A 190 -15.80 14.85 -11.22
N GLU A 191 -14.50 14.86 -11.45
CA GLU A 191 -13.95 15.26 -12.74
C GLU A 191 -12.66 14.50 -13.07
N THR A 192 -12.35 14.40 -14.38
CA THR A 192 -11.03 13.97 -14.86
C THR A 192 -10.07 15.15 -14.81
N VAL A 193 -8.98 15.01 -14.05
CA VAL A 193 -7.96 16.06 -13.91
C VAL A 193 -6.73 15.81 -14.78
N TYR A 194 -6.50 14.56 -15.21
CA TYR A 194 -5.37 14.18 -16.05
C TYR A 194 -5.69 12.97 -16.91
N GLU A 195 -5.16 12.93 -18.12
CA GLU A 195 -5.24 11.80 -19.05
C GLU A 195 -3.85 11.48 -19.60
N ASP A 196 -3.57 10.19 -19.76
CA ASP A 196 -2.31 9.68 -20.28
C ASP A 196 -2.54 8.48 -21.21
N THR A 197 -1.51 8.14 -21.99
CA THR A 197 -1.49 6.96 -22.88
C THR A 197 -0.87 5.73 -22.23
N HIS A 198 -0.65 5.77 -20.91
CA HIS A 198 -0.03 4.72 -20.12
C HIS A 198 -1.03 4.12 -19.13
N TRP A 199 -0.68 2.93 -18.65
CA TRP A 199 -1.31 2.35 -17.49
C TRP A 199 -0.88 3.11 -16.24
N LEU A 200 -1.82 3.74 -15.53
CA LEU A 200 -1.58 4.53 -14.34
C LEU A 200 -1.86 3.73 -13.08
N GLY A 201 -1.02 3.93 -12.08
CA GLY A 201 -1.16 3.32 -10.76
C GLY A 201 -0.75 4.27 -9.63
N HIS A 202 -0.78 3.79 -8.40
CA HIS A 202 -0.24 4.41 -7.18
C HIS A 202 -0.54 5.91 -7.01
N VAL A 203 -1.77 6.33 -7.35
CA VAL A 203 -2.16 7.73 -7.13
C VAL A 203 -2.13 8.06 -5.64
N GLN A 204 -1.48 9.17 -5.25
CA GLN A 204 -1.34 9.58 -3.85
C GLN A 204 -1.36 11.10 -3.75
N PHE A 205 -2.28 11.65 -2.95
CA PHE A 205 -2.23 13.08 -2.59
C PHE A 205 -1.04 13.38 -1.69
N ALA A 206 -0.48 14.58 -1.84
CA ALA A 206 0.48 15.11 -0.87
C ALA A 206 -0.19 15.23 0.52
N PRO A 207 0.59 14.99 1.62
CA PRO A 207 0.01 14.90 2.97
C PRO A 207 -0.40 16.24 3.58
N ASP A 208 -0.15 17.35 2.91
CA ASP A 208 -0.32 18.71 3.43
C ASP A 208 -1.01 19.68 2.44
N THR A 209 -1.31 19.23 1.23
CA THR A 209 -1.97 20.05 0.20
C THR A 209 -2.74 19.18 -0.79
N ASN A 210 -3.82 19.73 -1.36
CA ASN A 210 -4.56 19.11 -2.46
C ASN A 210 -3.99 19.50 -3.83
N GLU A 211 -2.99 20.37 -3.88
CA GLU A 211 -2.41 20.87 -5.14
C GLU A 211 -1.55 19.83 -5.85
N PHE A 212 -0.90 18.95 -5.09
CA PHE A 212 0.00 17.95 -5.66
C PHE A 212 -0.48 16.54 -5.37
N LEU A 213 -0.31 15.68 -6.35
CA LEU A 213 -0.38 14.24 -6.17
C LEU A 213 0.71 13.55 -7.01
N THR A 214 1.17 12.41 -6.54
CA THR A 214 2.02 11.52 -7.31
C THR A 214 1.20 10.40 -7.91
N TYR A 215 1.70 9.84 -9.02
CA TYR A 215 1.18 8.64 -9.63
C TYR A 215 2.33 7.92 -10.36
N CYS A 216 2.12 6.68 -10.70
CA CYS A 216 3.12 5.95 -11.48
C CYS A 216 2.62 5.54 -12.87
N HIS A 217 3.54 5.39 -13.80
CA HIS A 217 3.36 4.51 -14.94
C HIS A 217 3.60 3.09 -14.49
N GLU A 218 2.57 2.27 -14.57
CA GLU A 218 2.59 0.91 -14.07
C GLU A 218 3.21 -0.06 -15.09
N GLY A 219 3.82 -1.12 -14.61
CA GLY A 219 4.44 -2.14 -15.45
C GLY A 219 5.69 -2.76 -14.81
N PRO A 220 6.31 -3.77 -15.43
CA PRO A 220 7.57 -4.33 -14.96
C PRO A 220 8.64 -3.23 -14.89
N TRP A 221 9.35 -3.15 -13.78
CA TRP A 221 10.22 -2.00 -13.47
C TRP A 221 11.38 -1.80 -14.44
N ASN A 222 11.89 -2.88 -14.99
CA ASN A 222 12.94 -2.84 -16.02
C ASN A 222 12.46 -2.39 -17.41
N TYR A 223 11.14 -2.33 -17.64
CA TYR A 223 10.55 -1.82 -18.89
C TYR A 223 9.99 -0.40 -18.74
N VAL A 224 9.65 0.00 -17.52
CA VAL A 224 9.12 1.35 -17.23
C VAL A 224 10.29 2.33 -17.16
N GLN A 225 10.48 3.13 -18.20
CA GLN A 225 11.61 4.07 -18.29
C GLN A 225 11.48 5.29 -17.36
N GLN A 226 10.26 5.66 -17.02
CA GLN A 226 9.95 6.77 -16.11
C GLN A 226 8.71 6.39 -15.30
N ARG A 227 8.91 6.00 -14.04
CA ARG A 227 7.83 5.47 -13.20
C ARG A 227 7.07 6.58 -12.47
N ILE A 228 7.75 7.42 -11.70
CA ILE A 228 7.12 8.34 -10.75
C ILE A 228 6.89 9.71 -11.37
N TRP A 229 5.67 10.19 -11.30
CA TRP A 229 5.23 11.47 -11.84
C TRP A 229 4.57 12.31 -10.77
N MET A 230 4.78 13.64 -10.85
CA MET A 230 4.13 14.65 -10.03
C MET A 230 3.10 15.39 -10.87
N LEU A 231 1.83 15.33 -10.47
CA LEU A 231 0.74 16.09 -11.07
C LEU A 231 0.37 17.28 -10.17
N ASN A 232 0.34 18.48 -10.74
CA ASN A 232 -0.31 19.63 -10.13
C ASN A 232 -1.79 19.61 -10.51
N THR A 233 -2.69 19.43 -9.57
CA THR A 233 -4.13 19.25 -9.79
C THR A 233 -4.82 20.53 -10.28
N ILE A 234 -4.25 21.71 -9.97
CA ILE A 234 -4.79 23.02 -10.35
C ILE A 234 -4.44 23.33 -11.81
N THR A 235 -3.15 23.22 -12.16
CA THR A 235 -2.67 23.52 -13.51
C THR A 235 -2.83 22.35 -14.47
N ARG A 236 -3.11 21.15 -13.95
CA ARG A 236 -3.24 19.88 -14.69
C ARG A 236 -1.96 19.52 -15.48
N ARG A 237 -0.81 20.00 -15.01
CA ARG A 237 0.48 19.69 -15.59
C ARG A 237 1.17 18.61 -14.80
N SER A 238 1.74 17.64 -15.51
CA SER A 238 2.54 16.57 -14.96
C SER A 238 4.00 16.69 -15.38
N LYS A 239 4.91 16.29 -14.49
CA LYS A 239 6.35 16.21 -14.74
C LYS A 239 6.93 14.99 -14.03
N PRO A 240 8.06 14.41 -14.52
CA PRO A 240 8.77 13.38 -13.80
C PRO A 240 9.13 13.85 -12.39
N CYS A 241 8.81 13.03 -11.37
CA CYS A 241 9.16 13.32 -9.99
C CYS A 241 10.65 13.04 -9.72
N TYR A 242 11.12 11.88 -10.15
CA TYR A 242 12.53 11.49 -10.19
C TYR A 242 12.88 11.07 -11.61
N ILE A 243 13.92 11.69 -12.19
CA ILE A 243 14.34 11.35 -13.56
C ILE A 243 15.20 10.09 -13.50
N GLN A 244 14.66 8.99 -14.02
CA GLN A 244 15.33 7.69 -14.02
C GLN A 244 16.48 7.64 -15.05
N ALA A 245 17.60 7.10 -14.61
CA ALA A 245 18.68 6.71 -15.51
C ALA A 245 18.30 5.42 -16.26
N LYS A 246 19.05 5.10 -17.31
CA LYS A 246 18.77 3.97 -18.23
C LYS A 246 18.65 2.60 -17.53
N ASN A 247 19.32 2.42 -16.41
CA ASN A 247 19.36 1.13 -15.71
C ASN A 247 18.65 1.16 -14.36
N ASP A 248 17.95 2.26 -14.04
CA ASP A 248 17.17 2.34 -12.82
C ASP A 248 15.96 1.40 -12.88
N SER A 249 15.70 0.72 -11.79
CA SER A 249 14.51 -0.08 -11.54
C SER A 249 13.78 0.47 -10.35
N VAL A 250 13.14 1.62 -10.56
CA VAL A 250 12.45 2.41 -9.53
C VAL A 250 11.08 1.80 -9.25
N GLY A 251 10.78 1.65 -7.98
CA GLY A 251 9.49 1.13 -7.51
C GLY A 251 9.00 1.88 -6.29
N HIS A 252 8.15 1.28 -5.53
CA HIS A 252 7.48 1.65 -4.27
C HIS A 252 7.70 3.09 -3.81
N GLU A 253 6.96 4.01 -4.40
CA GLU A 253 6.95 5.41 -4.03
C GLU A 253 5.84 5.72 -3.03
N PHE A 254 6.11 6.66 -2.11
CA PHE A 254 5.10 7.20 -1.21
C PHE A 254 5.47 8.60 -0.71
N TRP A 255 4.46 9.35 -0.26
CA TRP A 255 4.66 10.60 0.43
C TRP A 255 5.06 10.37 1.89
N THR A 256 6.17 10.97 2.31
CA THR A 256 6.52 11.06 3.72
C THR A 256 5.64 12.11 4.41
N ARG A 257 5.54 12.06 5.73
CA ARG A 257 4.65 12.93 6.49
C ARG A 257 5.00 14.42 6.41
N ASP A 258 6.25 14.74 6.13
CA ASP A 258 6.73 16.12 5.93
C ASP A 258 6.69 16.59 4.47
N GLY A 259 6.05 15.80 3.59
CA GLY A 259 5.79 16.20 2.20
C GLY A 259 6.93 15.99 1.22
N LEU A 260 7.82 15.03 1.49
CA LEU A 260 8.77 14.52 0.52
C LEU A 260 8.19 13.28 -0.17
N VAL A 261 8.63 13.02 -1.39
CA VAL A 261 8.37 11.74 -2.07
C VAL A 261 9.56 10.82 -1.85
N PHE A 262 9.31 9.71 -1.19
CA PHE A 262 10.24 8.60 -1.08
C PHE A 262 10.13 7.70 -2.30
N PHE A 263 11.23 7.08 -2.73
CA PHE A 263 11.25 6.00 -3.70
C PHE A 263 12.38 5.02 -3.40
N ASP A 264 12.22 3.78 -3.85
CA ASP A 264 13.31 2.80 -3.89
C ASP A 264 13.77 2.54 -5.34
N ASN A 265 15.03 2.15 -5.47
CA ASN A 265 15.63 1.70 -6.71
C ASN A 265 16.38 0.40 -6.44
N ARG A 266 15.95 -0.67 -7.09
CA ARG A 266 16.54 -2.01 -6.90
C ARG A 266 17.86 -2.23 -7.61
N GLY A 267 18.25 -1.24 -8.42
CA GLY A 267 19.42 -1.38 -9.26
C GLY A 267 19.10 -2.03 -10.61
N ARG A 268 20.14 -2.33 -11.33
CA ARG A 268 20.13 -2.57 -12.77
C ARG A 268 19.26 -3.72 -13.23
N GLY A 269 18.24 -3.38 -14.05
CA GLY A 269 17.47 -4.37 -14.82
C GLY A 269 16.52 -5.24 -14.01
N HIS A 270 16.31 -4.94 -12.73
CA HIS A 270 15.38 -5.67 -11.89
C HIS A 270 13.93 -5.44 -12.36
N ASP A 271 13.16 -6.51 -12.53
CA ASP A 271 11.78 -6.45 -13.05
C ASP A 271 10.71 -6.08 -12.01
N GLY A 272 11.10 -5.95 -10.75
CA GLY A 272 10.20 -5.67 -9.63
C GLY A 272 9.61 -6.93 -8.99
N THR A 273 9.83 -8.10 -9.51
CA THR A 273 9.34 -9.34 -8.90
C THR A 273 10.03 -9.60 -7.55
N ILE A 274 9.27 -10.17 -6.63
CA ILE A 274 9.77 -10.64 -5.36
C ILE A 274 9.87 -12.16 -5.46
N THR A 275 10.99 -12.69 -5.08
CA THR A 275 11.12 -14.12 -4.92
C THR A 275 11.10 -14.48 -3.44
N SER A 276 10.23 -15.43 -3.07
CA SER A 276 10.24 -16.08 -1.77
C SER A 276 11.27 -17.21 -1.70
N ASP A 277 11.91 -17.52 -2.82
CA ASP A 277 13.03 -18.47 -2.83
C ASP A 277 14.25 -17.81 -2.18
N LYS A 278 14.57 -18.23 -0.98
CA LYS A 278 15.72 -17.74 -0.21
C LYS A 278 17.04 -17.89 -0.95
N GLY A 279 17.15 -18.85 -1.87
CA GLY A 279 18.31 -19.05 -2.72
C GLY A 279 18.40 -18.06 -3.89
N GLN A 280 17.28 -17.44 -4.23
CA GLN A 280 17.15 -16.42 -5.29
C GLN A 280 16.84 -15.04 -4.72
N ALA A 281 16.89 -14.88 -3.41
CA ALA A 281 16.66 -13.59 -2.80
C ALA A 281 17.59 -12.57 -3.45
N VAL A 282 17.03 -11.80 -4.34
CA VAL A 282 17.63 -10.69 -5.11
C VAL A 282 18.33 -9.68 -4.20
N THR A 283 18.19 -9.89 -2.98
CA THR A 283 18.40 -9.02 -1.87
C THR A 283 19.82 -8.93 -1.40
N MET A 284 20.70 -9.84 -1.79
CA MET A 284 21.89 -10.02 -0.99
C MET A 284 23.21 -10.04 -1.78
N SER A 285 23.18 -10.01 -3.09
CA SER A 285 24.41 -9.99 -3.88
C SER A 285 24.40 -8.88 -4.90
N HIS A 286 25.38 -8.03 -4.82
CA HIS A 286 25.69 -7.03 -5.84
C HIS A 286 26.72 -7.63 -6.78
N ASP A 287 26.37 -7.82 -8.04
CA ASP A 287 27.30 -8.29 -9.06
C ASP A 287 28.19 -7.15 -9.63
N GLY A 288 27.92 -5.90 -9.20
CA GLY A 288 28.68 -4.73 -9.63
C GLY A 288 28.24 -3.43 -9.00
N PRO A 289 28.96 -2.32 -9.21
CA PRO A 289 28.65 -1.03 -8.62
C PRO A 289 27.31 -0.42 -9.09
N ASP A 290 26.78 -0.88 -10.22
CA ASP A 290 25.50 -0.42 -10.77
C ASP A 290 24.29 -1.18 -10.19
N ASP A 291 24.52 -2.20 -9.37
CA ASP A 291 23.47 -3.06 -8.81
C ASP A 291 23.19 -2.80 -7.33
N ILE A 292 23.79 -1.74 -6.77
CA ILE A 292 23.56 -1.35 -5.39
C ILE A 292 22.15 -0.80 -5.23
N PRO A 293 21.29 -1.41 -4.42
CA PRO A 293 19.97 -0.87 -4.16
C PRO A 293 20.09 0.43 -3.36
N LEU A 294 19.24 1.38 -3.68
CA LEU A 294 19.20 2.65 -2.97
C LEU A 294 17.76 3.10 -2.71
N VAL A 295 17.61 3.99 -1.77
CA VAL A 295 16.38 4.76 -1.56
C VAL A 295 16.66 6.24 -1.76
N GLY A 296 15.64 7.01 -2.14
CA GLY A 296 15.79 8.42 -2.40
C GLY A 296 14.62 9.26 -1.90
N PHE A 297 14.88 10.54 -1.75
CA PHE A 297 13.90 11.54 -1.34
C PHE A 297 13.90 12.73 -2.30
N VAL A 298 12.72 13.11 -2.74
CA VAL A 298 12.48 14.18 -3.71
C VAL A 298 11.50 15.18 -3.11
N ASP A 299 11.71 16.47 -3.31
CA ASP A 299 10.76 17.50 -2.87
C ASP A 299 9.61 17.72 -3.89
N LYS A 300 8.65 18.58 -3.54
CA LYS A 300 7.51 18.92 -4.40
C LYS A 300 7.90 19.62 -5.72
N ASP A 301 9.08 20.21 -5.77
CA ASP A 301 9.65 20.77 -6.98
C ASP A 301 10.34 19.72 -7.86
N CYS A 302 10.29 18.44 -7.45
CA CYS A 302 10.94 17.31 -8.11
C CYS A 302 12.48 17.42 -8.09
N LYS A 303 13.03 18.04 -7.07
CA LYS A 303 14.46 18.09 -6.83
C LYS A 303 14.86 16.91 -5.93
N LEU A 304 15.79 16.11 -6.42
CA LEU A 304 16.41 15.06 -5.62
C LEU A 304 17.21 15.69 -4.48
N LEU A 305 16.86 15.36 -3.23
CA LEU A 305 17.48 15.89 -2.03
C LEU A 305 18.62 14.99 -1.56
N ARG A 306 18.41 13.69 -1.54
CA ARG A 306 19.43 12.69 -1.19
C ARG A 306 19.07 11.32 -1.72
N THR A 307 20.09 10.48 -1.88
CA THR A 307 20.00 9.03 -2.03
C THR A 307 20.80 8.35 -0.95
N ILE A 308 20.42 7.15 -0.58
CA ILE A 308 21.07 6.33 0.44
C ILE A 308 21.22 4.93 -0.13
N GLU A 309 22.45 4.49 -0.30
CA GLU A 309 22.74 3.11 -0.69
C GLU A 309 22.42 2.16 0.46
N LEU A 310 21.81 1.02 0.16
CA LEU A 310 21.48 0.02 1.15
C LEU A 310 22.34 -1.24 0.94
N PRO A 311 22.71 -1.94 2.02
CA PRO A 311 23.52 -3.15 1.91
C PRO A 311 22.78 -4.31 1.23
N TYR A 312 21.46 -4.25 1.19
CA TYR A 312 20.59 -5.17 0.45
C TYR A 312 19.22 -4.52 0.21
N TYR A 313 18.48 -5.07 -0.74
CA TYR A 313 17.14 -4.60 -1.07
C TYR A 313 16.10 -5.12 -0.08
N CYS A 314 15.22 -4.24 0.37
CA CYS A 314 13.96 -4.58 1.01
C CYS A 314 12.81 -4.28 0.06
N ASN A 315 11.65 -4.89 0.27
CA ASN A 315 10.59 -4.79 -0.70
C ASN A 315 9.73 -3.53 -0.51
N HIS A 316 9.09 -3.38 0.64
CA HIS A 316 8.29 -2.20 0.95
C HIS A 316 8.93 -1.43 2.09
N TYR A 317 8.82 -0.11 2.01
CA TYR A 317 9.39 0.80 3.02
C TYR A 317 8.32 1.72 3.56
N HIS A 318 8.49 2.18 4.79
CA HIS A 318 7.71 3.27 5.34
C HIS A 318 8.58 4.13 6.25
N ALA A 319 8.52 5.46 6.08
CA ALA A 319 9.32 6.39 6.85
C ALA A 319 8.64 6.77 8.17
N ASN A 320 9.42 6.96 9.23
CA ASN A 320 8.96 7.59 10.44
C ASN A 320 8.72 9.11 10.22
N LYS A 321 8.20 9.79 11.23
CA LYS A 321 7.73 11.18 11.09
C LYS A 321 8.80 12.17 10.62
N ASP A 322 10.06 11.98 11.02
CA ASP A 322 11.16 12.90 10.74
C ASP A 322 12.13 12.37 9.66
N ASN A 323 11.78 11.32 8.97
CA ASN A 323 12.56 10.67 7.92
C ASN A 323 13.99 10.27 8.34
N THR A 324 14.18 9.97 9.62
CA THR A 324 15.44 9.48 10.17
C THR A 324 15.52 7.96 10.21
N ARG A 325 14.37 7.29 10.11
CA ARG A 325 14.25 5.84 10.15
C ARG A 325 13.24 5.34 9.13
N LEU A 326 13.57 4.23 8.50
CA LEU A 326 12.67 3.45 7.68
C LEU A 326 12.36 2.13 8.39
N VAL A 327 11.15 1.63 8.23
CA VAL A 327 10.84 0.23 8.46
C VAL A 327 10.63 -0.43 7.10
N ALA A 328 11.09 -1.66 6.95
CA ALA A 328 10.96 -2.38 5.68
C ALA A 328 10.78 -3.89 5.89
N ASP A 329 10.18 -4.56 4.89
CA ASP A 329 10.12 -6.02 4.82
C ASP A 329 11.26 -6.55 3.93
N ALA A 330 12.23 -7.19 4.56
CA ALA A 330 13.23 -8.01 3.89
C ALA A 330 12.62 -9.40 3.59
N VAL A 331 13.41 -10.34 3.07
CA VAL A 331 12.88 -11.67 2.65
C VAL A 331 12.16 -12.41 3.77
N ASP A 332 12.71 -12.39 4.98
CA ASP A 332 12.14 -13.08 6.15
C ASP A 332 11.86 -12.15 7.32
N ASP A 333 12.44 -10.95 7.29
CA ASP A 333 12.54 -10.07 8.46
C ASP A 333 11.83 -8.73 8.24
N ILE A 334 11.21 -8.23 9.30
CA ILE A 334 10.92 -6.80 9.41
C ILE A 334 12.17 -6.13 9.95
N VAL A 335 12.70 -5.15 9.21
CA VAL A 335 13.94 -4.45 9.55
C VAL A 335 13.69 -2.97 9.79
N LEU A 336 14.40 -2.44 10.76
CA LEU A 336 14.54 -1.00 11.00
C LEU A 336 15.83 -0.52 10.34
N ILE A 337 15.77 0.56 9.60
CA ILE A 337 16.90 1.16 8.92
C ILE A 337 17.06 2.59 9.45
N ASP A 338 18.08 2.83 10.27
CA ASP A 338 18.44 4.17 10.70
C ASP A 338 19.25 4.86 9.59
N ILE A 339 18.67 5.92 9.04
CA ILE A 339 19.24 6.72 7.95
C ILE A 339 19.62 8.14 8.39
N SER A 340 19.75 8.37 9.69
CA SER A 340 20.13 9.67 10.24
C SER A 340 21.62 10.00 10.09
N GLY A 341 22.46 8.97 9.93
CA GLY A 341 23.91 9.09 9.74
C GLY A 341 24.34 9.12 8.27
N GLU A 342 25.65 9.08 8.04
CA GLU A 342 26.23 8.99 6.69
C GLU A 342 26.00 7.63 6.06
N GLU A 343 26.05 6.57 6.87
CA GLU A 343 25.77 5.19 6.44
C GLU A 343 24.54 4.64 7.16
N PRO A 344 23.68 3.86 6.45
CA PRO A 344 22.49 3.27 7.06
C PRO A 344 22.89 2.17 8.04
N LYS A 345 22.15 2.10 9.18
CA LYS A 345 22.28 1.02 10.15
C LYS A 345 21.01 0.21 10.18
N LEU A 346 21.14 -1.10 10.01
CA LEU A 346 20.02 -2.02 9.96
C LEU A 346 19.92 -2.84 11.25
N GLU A 347 18.68 -2.96 11.75
CA GLU A 347 18.33 -3.76 12.92
C GLU A 347 17.13 -4.66 12.57
N VAL A 348 17.24 -5.96 12.83
CA VAL A 348 16.10 -6.87 12.71
C VAL A 348 15.14 -6.63 13.86
N LEU A 349 13.89 -6.32 13.56
CA LEU A 349 12.83 -6.15 14.56
C LEU A 349 12.16 -7.48 14.90
N CYS A 350 11.85 -8.28 13.90
CA CYS A 350 11.31 -9.63 14.07
C CYS A 350 11.33 -10.39 12.74
N GLU A 351 11.18 -11.70 12.81
CA GLU A 351 10.94 -12.53 11.63
C GLU A 351 9.45 -12.51 11.26
N HIS A 352 9.12 -12.14 10.03
CA HIS A 352 7.75 -12.25 9.51
C HIS A 352 7.50 -13.58 8.80
N ASN A 353 8.51 -14.20 8.18
CA ASN A 353 8.43 -15.52 7.54
C ASN A 353 7.20 -15.71 6.61
N THR A 354 6.79 -14.66 5.91
CA THR A 354 5.63 -14.72 5.00
C THR A 354 5.94 -15.55 3.76
N SER A 355 4.93 -16.10 3.12
CA SER A 355 5.10 -16.92 1.90
C SER A 355 5.39 -16.11 0.64
N TRP A 356 5.08 -14.81 0.61
CA TRP A 356 5.16 -13.92 -0.56
C TRP A 356 4.24 -14.28 -1.74
N ARG A 357 3.38 -15.30 -1.61
CA ARG A 357 2.59 -15.83 -2.73
C ARG A 357 1.46 -14.95 -3.21
N TRP A 358 0.95 -14.06 -2.36
CA TRP A 358 -0.14 -13.13 -2.67
C TRP A 358 0.17 -11.75 -2.13
N GLN A 359 -0.34 -10.73 -2.79
CA GLN A 359 -0.18 -9.35 -2.34
C GLN A 359 -0.65 -9.13 -0.89
N ALA A 360 -1.70 -9.80 -0.47
CA ALA A 360 -2.25 -9.70 0.89
C ALA A 360 -1.36 -10.29 1.99
N VAL A 361 -0.35 -11.10 1.64
CA VAL A 361 0.60 -11.66 2.61
C VAL A 361 1.91 -10.89 2.69
N HIS A 362 2.16 -9.93 1.79
CA HIS A 362 3.33 -9.07 1.88
C HIS A 362 3.30 -8.29 3.21
N GLY A 363 4.46 -8.10 3.82
CA GLY A 363 4.56 -7.46 5.14
C GLY A 363 3.99 -6.06 5.17
N HIS A 364 4.29 -5.23 4.16
CA HIS A 364 3.88 -3.84 4.05
C HIS A 364 4.04 -3.06 5.38
N PRO A 365 5.19 -3.10 6.05
CA PRO A 365 5.32 -2.57 7.40
C PRO A 365 5.02 -1.07 7.44
N THR A 366 4.22 -0.65 8.41
CA THR A 366 3.72 0.73 8.53
C THR A 366 3.89 1.25 9.95
N TRP A 367 4.48 2.45 10.09
CA TRP A 367 4.59 3.17 11.37
C TRP A 367 3.22 3.64 11.88
N SER A 368 3.00 3.51 13.20
CA SER A 368 1.96 4.29 13.91
C SER A 368 2.23 5.80 13.78
N TRP A 369 1.21 6.62 14.00
CA TRP A 369 1.36 8.08 13.92
C TRP A 369 2.31 8.64 14.97
N SER A 370 2.37 8.03 16.16
CA SER A 370 3.29 8.36 17.26
C SER A 370 4.73 7.84 17.07
N ASN A 371 4.96 6.96 16.08
CA ASN A 371 6.21 6.24 15.85
C ASN A 371 6.61 5.28 16.99
N ASP A 372 5.66 4.75 17.73
CA ASP A 372 5.89 3.82 18.84
C ASP A 372 5.55 2.37 18.52
N ALA A 373 4.98 2.12 17.32
CA ALA A 373 4.62 0.79 16.87
C ALA A 373 4.75 0.63 15.34
N ILE A 374 4.94 -0.61 14.91
CA ILE A 374 4.97 -1.02 13.51
C ILE A 374 3.96 -2.14 13.31
N LEU A 375 3.03 -1.90 12.37
CA LEU A 375 2.04 -2.87 11.92
C LEU A 375 2.56 -3.58 10.67
N TYR A 376 2.36 -4.90 10.58
CA TYR A 376 2.65 -5.67 9.37
C TYR A 376 1.70 -6.87 9.24
N ALA A 377 1.62 -7.45 8.03
CA ALA A 377 0.88 -8.67 7.75
C ALA A 377 1.84 -9.85 7.49
N SER A 378 1.40 -11.07 7.81
CA SER A 378 2.13 -12.29 7.47
C SER A 378 1.23 -13.52 7.55
N ASP A 379 1.43 -14.47 6.64
CA ASP A 379 0.83 -15.80 6.68
C ASP A 379 1.77 -16.89 7.26
N ARG A 380 2.72 -16.47 8.10
CA ARG A 380 3.75 -17.32 8.75
C ARG A 380 3.20 -18.57 9.46
N ASP A 381 2.01 -18.48 10.02
CA ASP A 381 1.42 -19.57 10.79
C ASP A 381 0.61 -20.51 9.90
N ARG A 382 0.02 -19.99 8.83
CA ARG A 382 -0.77 -20.75 7.89
C ARG A 382 -0.78 -20.05 6.52
N GLU A 383 -0.15 -20.70 5.54
CA GLU A 383 -0.05 -20.19 4.19
C GLU A 383 -1.43 -19.84 3.60
N GLY A 384 -1.55 -18.61 3.06
CA GLY A 384 -2.78 -18.08 2.51
C GLY A 384 -3.81 -17.60 3.53
N GLU A 385 -3.48 -17.59 4.82
CA GLU A 385 -4.28 -16.98 5.90
C GLU A 385 -3.47 -15.91 6.65
N PRO A 386 -3.15 -14.79 6.00
CA PRO A 386 -2.38 -13.74 6.65
C PRO A 386 -3.08 -13.24 7.91
N GLN A 387 -2.26 -12.88 8.89
CA GLN A 387 -2.67 -12.27 10.14
C GLN A 387 -1.93 -10.95 10.34
N LEU A 388 -2.46 -10.10 11.19
CA LEU A 388 -1.88 -8.82 11.55
C LEU A 388 -0.99 -8.95 12.78
N TYR A 389 0.16 -8.31 12.73
CA TYR A 389 1.17 -8.30 13.78
C TYR A 389 1.61 -6.88 14.09
N LEU A 390 2.03 -6.63 15.32
CA LEU A 390 2.50 -5.34 15.79
C LEU A 390 3.77 -5.52 16.62
N VAL A 391 4.79 -4.73 16.29
CA VAL A 391 6.02 -4.61 17.09
C VAL A 391 6.02 -3.24 17.75
N LYS A 392 6.22 -3.18 19.07
CA LYS A 392 6.41 -1.92 19.79
C LYS A 392 7.87 -1.47 19.67
N MET A 393 8.06 -0.17 19.52
CA MET A 393 9.37 0.49 19.36
C MET A 393 9.88 1.06 20.69
#